data_1ef911e7e7cab949ffe97027cdaec24f
#
_entry.id   1ef911e7e7cab949ffe97027cdaec24f
#
_cell.length_a   1.000
_cell.length_b   1.000
_cell.length_c   1.000
_cell.angle_alpha   90.00
_cell.angle_beta   90.00
_cell.angle_gamma   90.00
#
_symmetry.space_group_name_H-M   'P 1'
#
loop_
_entity.id
_entity.type
_entity.pdbx_description
1 polymer ?
#
loop_
_entity_poly.entity_id
_entity_poly.type
_entity_poly.pdbx_seq_one_letter_code
_entity_poly.pdbx_strand_id
1 'polypeptide(L)'
;MSLEHLGRVIETDVLVIGGGIGGLWAGLRAKAFVDNVMIVDKGPVGYTSQAYFAIGGHQAFFPEDDIDSWVKDVVYITDGLVEQDVVEAVYKQSFERVEDYQRPGVVFQKVATADGIFRGATRGLDHVKSLRPHPFGNGGEVMIRGLAKEAKKVGIDHMNRIFIRNLLS
;
A
#
# COMPACT_ATOMS: atom_id res chain seq x y z
N MET A 1 17.07 22.79 -26.12
CA MET A 1 16.91 21.56 -26.95
C MET A 1 15.42 21.33 -27.08
N SER A 2 14.85 21.29 -28.26
CA SER A 2 13.40 21.04 -28.41
C SER A 2 13.09 19.60 -28.05
N LEU A 3 12.07 19.37 -27.21
CA LEU A 3 11.64 18.03 -26.77
C LEU A 3 11.05 17.21 -27.94
N GLU A 4 10.71 17.84 -29.03
CA GLU A 4 10.13 17.20 -30.23
C GLU A 4 11.04 16.14 -30.89
N HIS A 5 12.36 16.21 -30.65
CA HIS A 5 13.32 15.19 -31.11
C HIS A 5 13.44 13.98 -30.21
N LEU A 6 12.80 13.98 -29.03
CA LEU A 6 12.90 12.92 -28.05
C LEU A 6 11.80 11.84 -28.18
N GLY A 7 10.89 11.99 -29.13
CA GLY A 7 9.77 11.08 -29.34
C GLY A 7 8.44 11.65 -28.82
N ARG A 8 7.56 10.77 -28.32
CA ARG A 8 6.23 11.19 -27.84
C ARG A 8 6.34 11.87 -26.47
N VAL A 9 5.86 13.10 -26.37
CA VAL A 9 5.67 13.81 -25.09
C VAL A 9 4.28 13.50 -24.56
N ILE A 10 4.19 13.21 -23.27
CA ILE A 10 2.93 12.98 -22.54
C ILE A 10 2.93 13.92 -21.35
N GLU A 11 1.87 14.69 -21.21
CA GLU A 11 1.69 15.61 -20.09
C GLU A 11 0.77 15.00 -19.02
N THR A 12 1.09 15.24 -17.77
CA THR A 12 0.28 14.84 -16.62
C THR A 12 0.56 15.78 -15.44
N ASP A 13 -0.40 15.99 -14.56
CA ASP A 13 -0.22 16.84 -13.38
C ASP A 13 0.66 16.14 -12.34
N VAL A 14 0.45 14.82 -12.17
CA VAL A 14 1.24 13.99 -11.25
C VAL A 14 1.67 12.72 -11.95
N LEU A 15 2.98 12.49 -12.00
CA LEU A 15 3.59 11.26 -12.46
C LEU A 15 4.06 10.43 -11.26
N VAL A 16 3.49 9.24 -11.10
CA VAL A 16 3.91 8.26 -10.10
C VAL A 16 4.80 7.21 -10.75
N ILE A 17 6.02 7.06 -10.26
CA ILE A 17 6.99 6.08 -10.76
C ILE A 17 6.99 4.85 -9.85
N GLY A 18 6.49 3.74 -10.37
CA GLY A 18 6.34 2.48 -9.67
C GLY A 18 4.89 2.14 -9.34
N GLY A 19 4.40 1.02 -9.86
CA GLY A 19 3.03 0.53 -9.74
C GLY A 19 2.82 -0.50 -8.61
N GLY A 20 3.68 -0.49 -7.60
CA GLY A 20 3.51 -1.28 -6.37
C GLY A 20 2.50 -0.64 -5.41
N ILE A 21 2.39 -1.18 -4.19
CA ILE A 21 1.42 -0.72 -3.19
C ILE A 21 1.57 0.78 -2.88
N GLY A 22 2.79 1.26 -2.69
CA GLY A 22 3.07 2.68 -2.41
C GLY A 22 2.68 3.59 -3.57
N GLY A 23 3.00 3.20 -4.81
CA GLY A 23 2.62 3.98 -5.99
C GLY A 23 1.12 4.01 -6.25
N LEU A 24 0.44 2.89 -6.05
CA LEU A 24 -1.03 2.86 -6.16
C LEU A 24 -1.70 3.76 -5.13
N TRP A 25 -1.23 3.75 -3.88
CA TRP A 25 -1.72 4.68 -2.85
C TRP A 25 -1.40 6.13 -3.18
N ALA A 26 -0.17 6.42 -3.62
CA ALA A 26 0.22 7.77 -4.01
C ALA A 26 -0.67 8.29 -5.15
N GLY A 27 -0.89 7.46 -6.18
CA GLY A 27 -1.78 7.81 -7.28
C GLY A 27 -3.23 8.06 -6.86
N LEU A 28 -3.79 7.16 -6.04
CA LEU A 28 -5.16 7.31 -5.53
C LEU A 28 -5.31 8.57 -4.66
N ARG A 29 -4.31 8.89 -3.84
CA ARG A 29 -4.33 10.13 -3.04
C ARG A 29 -4.15 11.38 -3.90
N ALA A 30 -3.25 11.36 -4.89
CA ALA A 30 -3.07 12.47 -5.82
C ALA A 30 -4.35 12.76 -6.61
N LYS A 31 -5.06 11.72 -7.05
CA LYS A 31 -6.31 11.83 -7.80
C LYS A 31 -7.43 12.57 -7.06
N ALA A 32 -7.37 12.63 -5.73
CA ALA A 32 -8.30 13.41 -4.92
C ALA A 32 -8.09 14.93 -5.04
N PHE A 33 -6.95 15.38 -5.61
CA PHE A 33 -6.58 16.79 -5.69
C PHE A 33 -6.38 17.28 -7.13
N VAL A 34 -6.07 16.39 -8.07
CA VAL A 34 -5.80 16.72 -9.48
C VAL A 34 -6.44 15.70 -10.42
N ASP A 35 -6.73 16.13 -11.65
CA ASP A 35 -7.45 15.30 -12.60
C ASP A 35 -6.53 14.36 -13.40
N ASN A 36 -5.33 14.80 -13.74
CA ASN A 36 -4.42 14.04 -14.61
C ASN A 36 -3.34 13.35 -13.77
N VAL A 37 -3.58 12.11 -13.39
CA VAL A 37 -2.62 11.28 -12.66
C VAL A 37 -2.23 10.10 -13.52
N MET A 38 -0.93 9.85 -13.63
CA MET A 38 -0.37 8.73 -14.37
C MET A 38 0.53 7.88 -13.47
N ILE A 39 0.38 6.57 -13.53
CA ILE A 39 1.30 5.62 -12.91
C ILE A 39 2.07 4.90 -13.99
N VAL A 40 3.40 4.95 -13.93
CA VAL A 40 4.30 4.23 -14.84
C VAL A 40 5.05 3.15 -14.08
N ASP A 41 5.20 1.97 -14.67
CA ASP A 41 5.94 0.87 -14.07
C ASP A 41 6.71 0.08 -15.13
N LYS A 42 7.88 -0.45 -14.74
CA LYS A 42 8.70 -1.34 -15.59
C LYS A 42 8.00 -2.66 -15.92
N GLY A 43 7.03 -3.07 -15.11
CA GLY A 43 6.15 -4.19 -15.33
C GLY A 43 4.70 -3.76 -15.47
N PRO A 44 3.73 -4.68 -15.40
CA PRO A 44 2.32 -4.34 -15.29
C PRO A 44 2.01 -3.74 -13.91
N VAL A 45 1.41 -2.54 -13.90
CA VAL A 45 0.98 -1.83 -12.68
C VAL A 45 0.07 -2.75 -11.85
N GLY A 46 0.43 -2.97 -10.59
CA GLY A 46 -0.34 -3.80 -9.66
C GLY A 46 -0.09 -5.31 -9.77
N TYR A 47 0.84 -5.79 -10.59
CA TYR A 47 1.02 -7.24 -10.81
C TYR A 47 2.44 -7.75 -10.58
N THR A 48 3.45 -6.88 -10.57
CA THR A 48 4.87 -7.29 -10.53
C THR A 48 5.63 -6.75 -9.34
N SER A 49 4.93 -6.19 -8.38
CA SER A 49 5.55 -5.64 -7.17
C SER A 49 5.84 -6.74 -6.14
N GLN A 50 6.78 -6.48 -5.25
CA GLN A 50 7.05 -7.36 -4.11
C GLN A 50 5.78 -7.59 -3.27
N ALA A 51 4.97 -6.57 -3.07
CA ALA A 51 3.73 -6.67 -2.32
C ALA A 51 2.72 -7.64 -2.95
N TYR A 52 2.72 -7.81 -4.28
CA TYR A 52 1.86 -8.77 -4.96
C TYR A 52 2.13 -10.22 -4.52
N PHE A 53 3.40 -10.56 -4.31
CA PHE A 53 3.83 -11.92 -3.94
C PHE A 53 3.87 -12.14 -2.42
N ALA A 54 3.58 -11.11 -1.63
CA ALA A 54 3.53 -11.23 -0.18
C ALA A 54 2.26 -11.96 0.29
N ILE A 55 2.34 -12.61 1.45
CA ILE A 55 1.15 -13.20 2.11
C ILE A 55 0.09 -12.14 2.39
N GLY A 56 0.52 -10.87 2.55
CA GLY A 56 -0.35 -9.73 2.71
C GLY A 56 -0.96 -9.64 4.12
N GLY A 57 -0.12 -9.43 5.13
CA GLY A 57 -0.59 -9.01 6.44
C GLY A 57 -0.62 -7.48 6.51
N HIS A 58 -1.69 -6.91 7.03
CA HIS A 58 -1.76 -5.50 7.36
C HIS A 58 -1.74 -5.35 8.88
N GLN A 59 -0.65 -4.82 9.44
CA GLN A 59 -0.56 -4.52 10.85
C GLN A 59 -1.51 -3.34 11.14
N ALA A 60 -2.49 -3.56 11.99
CA ALA A 60 -3.48 -2.55 12.34
C ALA A 60 -3.62 -2.45 13.86
N PHE A 61 -3.24 -1.31 14.37
CA PHE A 61 -3.35 -0.93 15.76
C PHE A 61 -4.78 -0.50 16.05
N PHE A 62 -5.43 -1.19 16.98
CA PHE A 62 -6.82 -0.91 17.36
C PHE A 62 -6.87 -0.08 18.64
N PRO A 63 -7.99 0.61 18.92
CA PRO A 63 -8.10 1.46 20.10
C PRO A 63 -7.85 0.77 21.44
N GLU A 64 -8.07 -0.56 21.51
CA GLU A 64 -7.84 -1.38 22.72
C GLU A 64 -6.40 -1.87 22.86
N ASP A 65 -5.54 -1.66 21.86
CA ASP A 65 -4.14 -2.08 21.90
C ASP A 65 -3.29 -1.08 22.69
N ASP A 66 -2.19 -1.56 23.27
CA ASP A 66 -1.20 -0.73 23.96
C ASP A 66 -0.07 -0.33 23.01
N ILE A 67 0.04 0.96 22.71
CA ILE A 67 1.02 1.49 21.74
C ILE A 67 2.46 1.29 22.19
N ASP A 68 2.73 1.38 23.50
CA ASP A 68 4.08 1.23 24.02
C ASP A 68 4.59 -0.19 23.81
N SER A 69 3.73 -1.20 24.01
CA SER A 69 4.03 -2.60 23.73
C SER A 69 4.28 -2.86 22.25
N TRP A 70 3.51 -2.21 21.36
CA TRP A 70 3.69 -2.33 19.92
C TRP A 70 5.01 -1.72 19.45
N VAL A 71 5.35 -0.52 19.93
CA VAL A 71 6.62 0.13 19.63
C VAL A 71 7.79 -0.70 20.16
N LYS A 72 7.68 -1.23 21.39
CA LYS A 72 8.70 -2.08 22.00
C LYS A 72 8.99 -3.34 21.17
N ASP A 73 7.96 -3.99 20.64
CA ASP A 73 8.11 -5.13 19.74
C ASP A 73 8.97 -4.79 18.52
N VAL A 74 8.71 -3.62 17.89
CA VAL A 74 9.46 -3.19 16.72
C VAL A 74 10.91 -2.83 17.08
N VAL A 75 11.12 -2.14 18.20
CA VAL A 75 12.47 -1.85 18.71
C VAL A 75 13.26 -3.14 18.92
N TYR A 76 12.61 -4.16 19.48
CA TYR A 76 13.24 -5.46 19.74
C TYR A 76 13.65 -6.16 18.41
N ILE A 77 12.74 -6.27 17.44
CA ILE A 77 13.01 -7.00 16.19
C ILE A 77 14.00 -6.28 15.28
N THR A 78 14.17 -4.97 15.47
CA THR A 78 15.11 -4.14 14.69
C THR A 78 16.44 -3.88 15.42
N ASP A 79 16.67 -4.55 16.55
CA ASP A 79 17.87 -4.31 17.40
C ASP A 79 18.05 -2.82 17.76
N GLY A 80 16.97 -2.09 17.93
CA GLY A 80 16.96 -0.65 18.22
C GLY A 80 17.20 0.27 17.03
N LEU A 81 17.37 -0.26 15.82
CA LEU A 81 17.60 0.52 14.61
C LEU A 81 16.27 1.03 14.00
N VAL A 82 15.53 1.82 14.78
CA VAL A 82 14.24 2.36 14.39
C VAL A 82 13.97 3.69 15.08
N GLU A 83 13.29 4.59 14.37
CA GLU A 83 12.77 5.82 14.95
C GLU A 83 11.39 5.55 15.56
N GLN A 84 11.33 5.54 16.90
CA GLN A 84 10.17 5.08 17.64
C GLN A 84 8.94 5.97 17.47
N ASP A 85 9.12 7.28 17.37
CA ASP A 85 8.07 8.26 17.08
C ASP A 85 7.43 8.07 15.71
N VAL A 86 8.23 7.67 14.71
CA VAL A 86 7.71 7.31 13.37
C VAL A 86 6.89 6.02 13.45
N VAL A 87 7.37 5.00 14.18
CA VAL A 87 6.63 3.75 14.38
C VAL A 87 5.29 4.01 15.06
N GLU A 88 5.30 4.79 16.13
CA GLU A 88 4.10 5.17 16.86
C GLU A 88 3.09 5.90 15.95
N ALA A 89 3.56 6.90 15.20
CA ALA A 89 2.72 7.67 14.27
C ALA A 89 2.09 6.79 13.18
N VAL A 90 2.85 5.83 12.64
CA VAL A 90 2.35 4.88 11.63
C VAL A 90 1.28 3.96 12.22
N TYR A 91 1.52 3.39 13.39
CA TYR A 91 0.56 2.50 14.02
C TYR A 91 -0.74 3.21 14.42
N LYS A 92 -0.66 4.38 15.03
CA LYS A 92 -1.85 5.17 15.39
C LYS A 92 -2.76 5.49 14.19
N GLN A 93 -2.19 5.61 13.00
CA GLN A 93 -2.95 5.84 11.77
C GLN A 93 -3.41 4.55 11.07
N SER A 94 -2.85 3.40 11.45
CA SER A 94 -3.05 2.15 10.69
C SER A 94 -4.49 1.62 10.71
N PHE A 95 -5.25 1.87 11.78
CA PHE A 95 -6.64 1.46 11.90
C PHE A 95 -7.54 2.12 10.84
N GLU A 96 -7.40 3.44 10.66
CA GLU A 96 -8.17 4.17 9.65
C GLU A 96 -7.87 3.68 8.23
N ARG A 97 -6.66 3.16 7.99
CA ARG A 97 -6.25 2.64 6.67
C ARG A 97 -6.96 1.32 6.33
N VAL A 98 -7.54 0.63 7.30
CA VAL A 98 -8.36 -0.57 7.04
C VAL A 98 -9.54 -0.25 6.13
N GLU A 99 -10.24 0.84 6.38
CA GLU A 99 -11.35 1.28 5.54
C GLU A 99 -10.89 1.63 4.11
N ASP A 100 -9.73 2.25 3.99
CA ASP A 100 -9.15 2.59 2.70
C ASP A 100 -8.88 1.35 1.82
N TYR A 101 -8.55 0.20 2.42
CA TYR A 101 -8.46 -1.07 1.71
C TYR A 101 -9.84 -1.70 1.41
N GLN A 102 -10.80 -1.52 2.29
CA GLN A 102 -12.14 -2.09 2.10
C GLN A 102 -12.92 -1.39 0.97
N ARG A 103 -12.70 -0.09 0.75
CA ARG A 103 -13.34 0.67 -0.35
C ARG A 103 -13.11 0.04 -1.74
N PRO A 104 -11.90 -0.34 -2.16
CA PRO A 104 -11.67 -1.06 -3.40
C PRO A 104 -12.09 -2.54 -3.38
N GLY A 105 -12.72 -2.99 -2.30
CA GLY A 105 -13.28 -4.33 -2.19
C GLY A 105 -12.34 -5.38 -1.59
N VAL A 106 -11.28 -4.96 -0.90
CA VAL A 106 -10.46 -5.90 -0.10
C VAL A 106 -11.27 -6.35 1.12
N VAL A 107 -11.44 -7.66 1.27
CA VAL A 107 -12.13 -8.26 2.40
C VAL A 107 -11.09 -8.83 3.36
N PHE A 108 -11.19 -8.51 4.65
CA PHE A 108 -10.38 -9.12 5.68
C PHE A 108 -11.10 -10.31 6.32
N GLN A 109 -10.35 -11.28 6.82
CA GLN A 109 -10.91 -12.43 7.54
C GLN A 109 -11.72 -11.94 8.75
N LYS A 110 -12.88 -12.55 8.97
CA LYS A 110 -13.74 -12.28 10.13
C LYS A 110 -13.48 -13.30 11.23
N VAL A 111 -13.76 -12.91 12.47
CA VAL A 111 -13.82 -13.84 13.60
C VAL A 111 -15.08 -14.69 13.46
N ALA A 112 -14.95 -16.00 13.65
CA ALA A 112 -16.07 -16.93 13.46
C ALA A 112 -17.24 -16.73 14.44
N THR A 113 -17.00 -16.05 15.56
CA THR A 113 -17.95 -15.93 16.69
C THR A 113 -18.39 -14.51 17.01
N ALA A 114 -17.90 -13.49 16.26
CA ALA A 114 -18.22 -12.09 16.51
C ALA A 114 -18.17 -11.29 15.23
N ASP A 115 -18.86 -10.16 15.19
CA ASP A 115 -18.90 -9.23 14.04
C ASP A 115 -17.57 -8.48 13.81
N GLY A 116 -16.46 -8.99 14.36
CA GLY A 116 -15.14 -8.39 14.30
C GLY A 116 -14.25 -8.92 13.16
N ILE A 117 -13.25 -8.12 12.78
CA ILE A 117 -12.18 -8.55 11.88
C ILE A 117 -11.19 -9.41 12.67
N PHE A 118 -10.79 -10.55 12.10
CA PHE A 118 -9.78 -11.41 12.73
C PHE A 118 -8.40 -10.74 12.70
N ARG A 119 -7.77 -10.65 13.85
CA ARG A 119 -6.40 -10.19 14.04
C ARG A 119 -5.50 -11.35 14.47
N GLY A 120 -4.60 -11.78 13.59
CA GLY A 120 -3.64 -12.84 13.88
C GLY A 120 -2.33 -12.28 14.43
N ALA A 121 -1.60 -13.14 15.19
CA ALA A 121 -0.25 -12.81 15.63
C ALA A 121 0.67 -12.50 14.45
N THR A 122 1.54 -11.54 14.62
CA THR A 122 2.61 -11.22 13.67
C THR A 122 3.86 -12.00 14.05
N ARG A 123 4.46 -12.69 13.08
CA ARG A 123 5.64 -13.53 13.34
C ARG A 123 6.80 -12.70 13.92
N GLY A 124 7.34 -13.15 15.05
CA GLY A 124 8.46 -12.50 15.73
C GLY A 124 8.09 -11.29 16.58
N LEU A 125 6.81 -11.01 16.75
CA LEU A 125 6.28 -9.92 17.57
C LEU A 125 5.24 -10.46 18.53
N ASP A 126 5.28 -10.06 19.78
CA ASP A 126 4.42 -10.60 20.83
C ASP A 126 3.06 -9.87 20.89
N HIS A 127 3.06 -8.56 20.65
CA HIS A 127 1.88 -7.71 20.80
C HIS A 127 1.29 -7.26 19.46
N VAL A 128 2.14 -7.03 18.45
CA VAL A 128 1.71 -6.55 17.13
C VAL A 128 0.84 -7.60 16.41
N LYS A 129 -0.35 -7.18 16.00
CA LYS A 129 -1.32 -8.03 15.33
C LYS A 129 -1.54 -7.61 13.89
N SER A 130 -1.81 -8.58 13.03
CA SER A 130 -2.07 -8.36 11.61
C SER A 130 -3.46 -8.78 11.21
N LEU A 131 -4.11 -7.96 10.41
CA LEU A 131 -5.27 -8.33 9.63
C LEU A 131 -4.83 -9.19 8.45
N ARG A 132 -5.65 -10.15 8.07
CA ARG A 132 -5.38 -11.04 6.94
C ARG A 132 -6.43 -10.84 5.87
N PRO A 133 -6.05 -10.45 4.64
CA PRO A 133 -6.98 -10.43 3.52
C PRO A 133 -7.53 -11.82 3.21
N HIS A 134 -8.73 -11.87 2.68
CA HIS A 134 -9.38 -13.10 2.27
C HIS A 134 -9.42 -13.18 0.72
N PRO A 135 -9.07 -14.33 0.10
CA PRO A 135 -8.64 -15.58 0.72
C PRO A 135 -7.22 -15.51 1.30
N PHE A 136 -7.01 -16.23 2.37
CA PHE A 136 -5.70 -16.34 3.02
C PHE A 136 -4.68 -17.05 2.10
N GLY A 137 -3.45 -16.55 2.12
CA GLY A 137 -2.35 -17.07 1.29
C GLY A 137 -2.02 -16.20 0.08
N ASN A 138 -3.00 -15.47 -0.47
CA ASN A 138 -2.83 -14.54 -1.59
C ASN A 138 -3.16 -13.10 -1.20
N GLY A 139 -2.93 -12.74 0.06
CA GLY A 139 -3.36 -11.45 0.58
C GLY A 139 -2.73 -10.26 -0.13
N GLY A 140 -1.45 -10.36 -0.48
CA GLY A 140 -0.76 -9.32 -1.25
C GLY A 140 -1.38 -9.10 -2.62
N GLU A 141 -1.66 -10.19 -3.35
CA GLU A 141 -2.37 -10.13 -4.63
C GLU A 141 -3.74 -9.48 -4.48
N VAL A 142 -4.53 -9.89 -3.48
CA VAL A 142 -5.88 -9.34 -3.22
C VAL A 142 -5.81 -7.83 -2.98
N MET A 143 -4.90 -7.39 -2.12
CA MET A 143 -4.74 -5.96 -1.80
C MET A 143 -4.30 -5.15 -3.02
N ILE A 144 -3.27 -5.59 -3.71
CA ILE A 144 -2.72 -4.88 -4.88
C ILE A 144 -3.72 -4.81 -6.02
N ARG A 145 -4.40 -5.92 -6.32
CA ARG A 145 -5.41 -5.95 -7.40
C ARG A 145 -6.62 -5.08 -7.07
N GLY A 146 -7.03 -5.04 -5.80
CA GLY A 146 -8.07 -4.13 -5.34
C GLY A 146 -7.71 -2.68 -5.60
N LEU A 147 -6.52 -2.26 -5.17
CA LEU A 147 -6.01 -0.91 -5.40
C LEU A 147 -5.83 -0.57 -6.89
N ALA A 148 -5.27 -1.49 -7.69
CA ALA A 148 -5.08 -1.29 -9.12
C ALA A 148 -6.42 -1.16 -9.88
N LYS A 149 -7.43 -1.94 -9.47
CA LYS A 149 -8.79 -1.83 -10.00
C LYS A 149 -9.41 -0.49 -9.65
N GLU A 150 -9.29 -0.04 -8.41
CA GLU A 150 -9.80 1.26 -7.99
C GLU A 150 -9.10 2.41 -8.70
N ALA A 151 -7.77 2.35 -8.84
CA ALA A 151 -7.00 3.35 -9.58
C ALA A 151 -7.50 3.52 -11.01
N LYS A 152 -7.78 2.41 -11.72
CA LYS A 152 -8.38 2.45 -13.06
C LYS A 152 -9.80 3.01 -13.05
N LYS A 153 -10.61 2.62 -12.07
CA LYS A 153 -12.00 3.06 -11.95
C LYS A 153 -12.12 4.58 -11.76
N VAL A 154 -11.21 5.18 -10.98
CA VAL A 154 -11.16 6.64 -10.79
C VAL A 154 -10.43 7.39 -11.91
N GLY A 155 -10.01 6.71 -12.97
CA GLY A 155 -9.41 7.33 -14.15
C GLY A 155 -7.94 7.70 -13.97
N ILE A 156 -7.16 6.91 -13.27
CA ILE A 156 -5.70 7.02 -13.25
C ILE A 156 -5.14 6.26 -14.44
N ASP A 157 -4.32 6.93 -15.26
CA ASP A 157 -3.67 6.30 -16.40
C ASP A 157 -2.54 5.36 -15.96
N HIS A 158 -2.50 4.17 -16.57
CA HIS A 158 -1.46 3.18 -16.31
C HIS A 158 -0.59 2.98 -17.55
N MET A 159 0.69 3.25 -17.42
CA MET A 159 1.68 2.90 -18.44
C MET A 159 2.56 1.75 -17.96
N ASN A 160 2.36 0.60 -18.59
CA ASN A 160 3.07 -0.63 -18.27
C ASN A 160 4.33 -0.79 -19.13
N ARG A 161 5.34 -1.47 -18.59
CA ARG A 161 6.60 -1.81 -19.29
C ARG A 161 7.37 -0.55 -19.74
N ILE A 162 7.32 0.49 -18.92
CA ILE A 162 8.03 1.75 -19.11
C ILE A 162 9.18 1.82 -18.09
N PHE A 163 10.40 1.88 -18.58
CA PHE A 163 11.58 2.04 -17.76
C PHE A 163 11.97 3.52 -17.69
N ILE A 164 11.84 4.13 -16.52
CA ILE A 164 12.28 5.51 -16.30
C ILE A 164 13.80 5.52 -16.09
N ARG A 165 14.50 6.29 -16.90
CA ARG A 165 15.96 6.39 -16.83
C ARG A 165 16.41 7.61 -16.03
N ASN A 166 15.86 8.76 -16.33
CA ASN A 166 16.31 10.03 -15.76
C ASN A 166 15.11 10.94 -15.47
N LEU A 167 15.27 11.78 -14.47
CA LEU A 167 14.49 13.00 -14.31
C LEU A 167 15.29 14.13 -14.95
N LEU A 168 14.64 14.89 -15.81
CA LEU A 168 15.24 16.06 -16.47
C LEU A 168 14.75 17.30 -15.73
N SER A 169 15.68 18.15 -15.33
CA SER A 169 15.42 19.45 -14.70
C SER A 169 15.82 20.59 -15.63
#